data_4fa9c667678f8d9ff669e9914ae7f648
#
_entry.id   4fa9c667678f8d9ff669e9914ae7f648
#
_cell.length_a   1.000
_cell.length_b   1.000
_cell.length_c   1.000
_cell.angle_alpha   90.00
_cell.angle_beta   90.00
_cell.angle_gamma   90.00
#
_symmetry.space_group_name_H-M   'P 1'
#
loop_
_entity.id
_entity.type
_entity.pdbx_description
1 polymer ?
#
loop_
_entity_poly.entity_id
_entity_poly.type
_entity_poly.pdbx_seq_one_letter_code
_entity_poly.pdbx_strand_id
1 'polypeptide(L)'
;RYYNRTGHYPERILADQIYRTRENRRFCKSKGIRMSGPKLGRPGKKKQTKIEKKQEYQDNTDRIEVEREFSVEKHSYGLGLIVTKLEETQLTSIALSVLTANLFKMQRRILCALLSLLEGFPEEISGKLVMVT
;
A
#
# COMPACT_ATOMS: atom_id res chain seq x y z
N ARG A 1 -0.24 3.06 -18.41
CA ARG A 1 0.95 2.27 -17.99
C ARG A 1 0.59 0.96 -17.29
N TYR A 2 -0.32 0.94 -16.30
CA TYR A 2 -0.71 -0.30 -15.59
C TYR A 2 -1.25 -1.35 -16.58
N TYR A 3 -2.27 -1.01 -17.35
CA TYR A 3 -2.87 -1.91 -18.35
C TYR A 3 -1.85 -2.46 -19.38
N ASN A 4 -0.94 -1.61 -19.86
CA ASN A 4 0.08 -2.03 -20.83
C ASN A 4 1.08 -3.05 -20.26
N ARG A 5 1.23 -3.10 -18.93
CA ARG A 5 2.15 -3.99 -18.22
C ARG A 5 1.46 -5.30 -17.79
N THR A 6 0.19 -5.23 -17.41
CA THR A 6 -0.52 -6.36 -16.77
C THR A 6 -1.61 -6.97 -17.67
N GLY A 7 -2.01 -6.29 -18.76
CA GLY A 7 -3.07 -6.73 -19.67
C GLY A 7 -4.50 -6.54 -19.14
N HIS A 8 -4.67 -6.08 -17.90
CA HIS A 8 -5.97 -5.87 -17.28
C HIS A 8 -6.01 -4.60 -16.44
N TYR A 9 -7.21 -4.11 -16.14
CA TYR A 9 -7.41 -3.00 -15.22
C TYR A 9 -7.44 -3.50 -13.76
N PRO A 10 -6.98 -2.68 -12.79
CA PRO A 10 -7.08 -3.05 -11.38
C PRO A 10 -8.54 -3.07 -10.92
N GLU A 11 -8.86 -3.97 -9.99
CA GLU A 11 -10.20 -4.03 -9.39
C GLU A 11 -10.52 -2.79 -8.56
N ARG A 12 -9.50 -2.25 -7.88
CA ARG A 12 -9.63 -1.04 -7.06
C ARG A 12 -8.41 -0.14 -7.15
N ILE A 13 -8.65 1.15 -6.92
CA ILE A 13 -7.62 2.19 -6.81
C ILE A 13 -7.80 2.91 -5.47
N LEU A 14 -6.74 2.91 -4.67
CA LEU A 14 -6.62 3.73 -3.47
C LEU A 14 -6.03 5.07 -3.89
N ALA A 15 -6.86 6.09 -4.03
CA ALA A 15 -6.43 7.40 -4.52
C ALA A 15 -6.65 8.47 -3.44
N ASP A 16 -5.68 9.36 -3.32
CA ASP A 16 -5.83 10.55 -2.50
C ASP A 16 -6.89 11.50 -3.10
N GLN A 17 -7.43 12.38 -2.27
CA GLN A 17 -8.55 13.27 -2.63
C GLN A 17 -8.24 14.13 -3.86
N ILE A 18 -6.99 14.56 -4.03
CA ILE A 18 -6.52 15.37 -5.17
C ILE A 18 -6.75 14.65 -6.51
N TYR A 19 -6.52 13.32 -6.56
CA TYR A 19 -6.67 12.52 -7.78
C TYR A 19 -8.11 12.08 -8.06
N ARG A 20 -9.06 12.38 -7.18
CA ARG A 20 -10.45 11.96 -7.28
C ARG A 20 -11.32 12.95 -8.08
N THR A 21 -10.77 13.43 -9.20
CA THR A 21 -11.46 14.35 -10.12
C THR A 21 -12.70 13.69 -10.74
N ARG A 22 -13.60 14.51 -11.29
CA ARG A 22 -14.80 14.01 -12.00
C ARG A 22 -14.42 13.13 -13.20
N GLU A 23 -13.36 13.48 -13.91
CA GLU A 23 -12.85 12.75 -15.06
C GLU A 23 -12.31 11.38 -14.66
N ASN A 24 -11.44 11.33 -13.67
CA ASN A 24 -10.89 10.08 -13.17
C ASN A 24 -11.98 9.12 -12.66
N ARG A 25 -13.01 9.67 -12.00
CA ARG A 25 -14.16 8.87 -11.55
C ARG A 25 -14.98 8.32 -12.72
N ARG A 26 -15.23 9.13 -13.78
CA ARG A 26 -15.91 8.67 -14.98
C ARG A 26 -15.12 7.56 -15.67
N PHE A 27 -13.81 7.74 -15.81
CA PHE A 27 -12.91 6.74 -16.36
C PHE A 27 -12.94 5.44 -15.53
N CYS A 28 -12.77 5.50 -14.22
CA CYS A 28 -12.83 4.32 -13.37
C CYS A 28 -14.17 3.60 -13.49
N LYS A 29 -15.27 4.34 -13.48
CA LYS A 29 -16.62 3.78 -13.65
C LYS A 29 -16.79 3.11 -15.01
N SER A 30 -16.28 3.68 -16.11
CA SER A 30 -16.37 3.10 -17.46
C SER A 30 -15.56 1.80 -17.60
N LYS A 31 -14.52 1.61 -16.78
CA LYS A 31 -13.65 0.44 -16.77
C LYS A 31 -13.96 -0.56 -15.64
N GLY A 32 -15.03 -0.33 -14.88
CA GLY A 32 -15.40 -1.20 -13.75
C GLY A 32 -14.45 -1.13 -12.55
N ILE A 33 -13.60 -0.09 -12.48
CA ILE A 33 -12.62 0.08 -11.41
C ILE A 33 -13.29 0.74 -10.20
N ARG A 34 -13.18 0.15 -9.03
CA ARG A 34 -13.62 0.76 -7.78
C ARG A 34 -12.60 1.80 -7.28
N MET A 35 -13.02 3.03 -7.11
CA MET A 35 -12.18 4.09 -6.53
C MET A 35 -12.53 4.25 -5.05
N SER A 36 -11.53 4.20 -4.17
CA SER A 36 -11.70 4.35 -2.72
C SER A 36 -12.10 5.76 -2.30
N GLY A 37 -12.66 5.86 -1.09
CA GLY A 37 -12.96 7.11 -0.40
C GLY A 37 -14.41 7.59 -0.55
N PRO A 38 -14.81 8.63 0.21
CA PRO A 38 -16.20 9.05 0.35
C PRO A 38 -16.82 9.49 -0.97
N LYS A 39 -18.15 9.32 -1.09
CA LYS A 39 -18.93 9.77 -2.23
C LYS A 39 -18.85 11.31 -2.34
N LEU A 40 -18.77 11.85 -3.56
CA LEU A 40 -18.79 13.29 -3.78
C LEU A 40 -20.19 13.87 -3.51
N GLY A 41 -20.23 15.06 -2.93
CA GLY A 41 -21.45 15.80 -2.70
C GLY A 41 -21.93 15.73 -1.26
N ARG A 42 -23.08 16.36 -1.01
CA ARG A 42 -23.72 16.36 0.32
C ARG A 42 -24.08 14.91 0.71
N PRO A 43 -23.81 14.48 1.96
CA PRO A 43 -24.23 13.17 2.42
C PRO A 43 -25.72 12.96 2.19
N GLY A 44 -26.09 11.92 1.45
CA GLY A 44 -27.49 11.59 1.23
C GLY A 44 -28.16 11.12 2.52
N LYS A 45 -29.48 11.24 2.62
CA LYS A 45 -30.27 10.75 3.77
C LYS A 45 -30.18 9.23 3.98
N LYS A 46 -29.73 8.46 2.97
CA LYS A 46 -29.53 7.02 3.08
C LYS A 46 -28.29 6.73 3.91
N LYS A 47 -28.48 6.03 5.04
CA LYS A 47 -27.38 5.51 5.86
C LYS A 47 -26.55 4.54 5.04
N GLN A 48 -25.22 4.64 5.13
CA GLN A 48 -24.28 3.67 4.54
C GLN A 48 -24.58 2.27 5.08
N THR A 49 -24.52 1.27 4.22
CA THR A 49 -24.68 -0.12 4.62
C THR A 49 -23.48 -0.57 5.46
N LYS A 50 -23.64 -1.62 6.28
CA LYS A 50 -22.54 -2.19 7.05
C LYS A 50 -21.37 -2.66 6.15
N ILE A 51 -21.70 -3.14 4.95
CA ILE A 51 -20.72 -3.59 3.95
C ILE A 51 -19.91 -2.43 3.42
N GLU A 52 -20.56 -1.30 3.05
CA GLU A 52 -19.86 -0.09 2.56
C GLU A 52 -18.91 0.45 3.63
N LYS A 53 -19.32 0.49 4.89
CA LYS A 53 -18.46 0.92 6.01
C LYS A 53 -17.25 0.01 6.20
N LYS A 54 -17.44 -1.30 6.12
CA LYS A 54 -16.33 -2.27 6.23
C LYS A 54 -15.33 -2.10 5.09
N GLN A 55 -15.82 -1.89 3.86
CA GLN A 55 -14.96 -1.64 2.71
C GLN A 55 -14.17 -0.32 2.85
N GLU A 56 -14.82 0.75 3.30
CA GLU A 56 -14.16 2.03 3.53
C GLU A 56 -13.10 1.94 4.63
N TYR A 57 -13.39 1.21 5.71
CA TYR A 57 -12.41 0.93 6.76
C TYR A 57 -11.19 0.17 6.23
N GLN A 58 -11.42 -0.90 5.44
CA GLN A 58 -10.34 -1.68 4.82
C GLN A 58 -9.49 -0.82 3.87
N ASP A 59 -10.13 0.00 3.02
CA ASP A 59 -9.43 0.89 2.11
C ASP A 59 -8.56 1.91 2.86
N ASN A 60 -9.03 2.42 4.00
CA ASN A 60 -8.25 3.33 4.83
C ASN A 60 -7.07 2.61 5.50
N THR A 61 -7.27 1.40 6.00
CA THR A 61 -6.21 0.58 6.59
C THR A 61 -5.11 0.30 5.56
N ASP A 62 -5.49 -0.17 4.37
CA ASP A 62 -4.54 -0.45 3.29
C ASP A 62 -3.76 0.80 2.86
N ARG A 63 -4.41 1.97 2.87
CA ARG A 63 -3.75 3.24 2.58
C ARG A 63 -2.72 3.61 3.65
N ILE A 64 -3.07 3.45 4.92
CA ILE A 64 -2.16 3.70 6.05
C ILE A 64 -0.94 2.76 5.98
N GLU A 65 -1.14 1.50 5.61
CA GLU A 65 -0.03 0.56 5.41
C GLU A 65 0.94 1.03 4.33
N VAL A 66 0.44 1.47 3.18
CA VAL A 66 1.29 2.00 2.10
C VAL A 66 2.05 3.26 2.57
N GLU A 67 1.41 4.18 3.28
CA GLU A 67 2.05 5.37 3.82
C GLU A 67 3.15 5.01 4.85
N ARG A 68 2.89 4.02 5.69
CA ARG A 68 3.88 3.50 6.65
C ARG A 68 5.09 2.91 5.95
N GLU A 69 4.87 2.08 4.92
CA GLU A 69 5.93 1.51 4.10
C GLU A 69 6.84 2.58 3.49
N PHE A 70 6.25 3.58 2.85
CA PHE A 70 7.01 4.72 2.32
C PHE A 70 7.80 5.48 3.39
N SER A 71 7.23 5.63 4.58
CA SER A 71 7.92 6.27 5.71
C SER A 71 9.16 5.48 6.12
N VAL A 72 9.02 4.17 6.27
CA VAL A 72 10.15 3.28 6.61
C VAL A 72 11.22 3.29 5.53
N GLU A 73 10.83 3.22 4.26
CA GLU A 73 11.76 3.26 3.13
C GLU A 73 12.54 4.59 3.08
N LYS A 74 11.88 5.71 3.36
CA LYS A 74 12.51 7.03 3.43
C LYS A 74 13.52 7.14 4.57
N HIS A 75 13.17 6.64 5.76
CA HIS A 75 13.99 6.83 6.95
C HIS A 75 15.08 5.77 7.12
N SER A 76 14.81 4.52 6.73
CA SER A 76 15.70 3.40 7.02
C SER A 76 16.45 2.88 5.79
N TYR A 77 15.91 3.05 4.59
CA TYR A 77 16.47 2.44 3.36
C TYR A 77 16.94 3.47 2.33
N GLY A 78 17.12 4.73 2.73
CA GLY A 78 17.75 5.75 1.91
C GLY A 78 16.87 6.37 0.83
N LEU A 79 15.58 6.03 0.72
CA LEU A 79 14.67 6.60 -0.27
C LEU A 79 14.49 8.13 -0.10
N GLY A 80 14.73 8.66 1.10
CA GLY A 80 14.67 10.09 1.41
C GLY A 80 15.92 10.87 1.02
N LEU A 81 17.03 10.22 0.66
CA LEU A 81 18.34 10.81 0.39
C LEU A 81 18.85 10.53 -1.03
N ILE A 82 17.99 10.65 -2.03
CA ILE A 82 18.38 10.46 -3.42
C ILE A 82 19.05 11.74 -3.92
N VAL A 83 20.37 11.76 -3.93
CA VAL A 83 21.20 12.93 -4.32
C VAL A 83 21.62 12.87 -5.80
N THR A 84 21.27 11.81 -6.50
CA THR A 84 21.67 11.58 -7.89
C THR A 84 20.94 12.53 -8.85
N LYS A 85 21.68 13.13 -9.80
CA LYS A 85 21.13 14.11 -10.74
C LYS A 85 20.64 13.49 -12.06
N LEU A 86 21.14 12.31 -12.40
CA LEU A 86 20.78 11.61 -13.64
C LEU A 86 19.56 10.71 -13.41
N GLU A 87 18.60 10.72 -14.33
CA GLU A 87 17.36 9.96 -14.24
C GLU A 87 17.59 8.45 -14.05
N GLU A 88 18.54 7.88 -14.79
CA GLU A 88 18.88 6.45 -14.68
C GLU A 88 19.44 6.09 -13.31
N THR A 89 20.30 6.92 -12.74
CA THR A 89 20.86 6.69 -11.40
C THR A 89 19.84 6.93 -10.30
N GLN A 90 18.87 7.83 -10.49
CA GLN A 90 17.73 8.00 -9.58
C GLN A 90 16.86 6.75 -9.55
N LEU A 91 16.50 6.23 -10.71
CA LEU A 91 15.71 5.00 -10.81
C LEU A 91 16.42 3.80 -10.17
N THR A 92 17.73 3.68 -10.42
CA THR A 92 18.55 2.62 -9.81
C THR A 92 18.59 2.75 -8.27
N SER A 93 18.77 3.96 -7.75
CA SER A 93 18.77 4.22 -6.30
C SER A 93 17.41 3.88 -5.65
N ILE A 94 16.31 4.26 -6.30
CA ILE A 94 14.96 3.92 -5.84
C ILE A 94 14.76 2.40 -5.85
N ALA A 95 15.12 1.74 -6.96
CA ALA A 95 14.98 0.30 -7.09
C ALA A 95 15.80 -0.46 -6.03
N LEU A 96 17.02 0.01 -5.74
CA LEU A 96 17.88 -0.58 -4.73
C LEU A 96 17.30 -0.40 -3.31
N SER A 97 16.76 0.77 -2.99
CA SER A 97 16.11 1.03 -1.70
C SER A 97 14.90 0.10 -1.49
N VAL A 98 14.03 -0.02 -2.49
CA VAL A 98 12.86 -0.91 -2.45
C VAL A 98 13.28 -2.38 -2.35
N LEU A 99 14.30 -2.79 -3.11
CA LEU A 99 14.84 -4.16 -3.05
C LEU A 99 15.37 -4.48 -1.66
N THR A 100 16.14 -3.57 -1.07
CA THR A 100 16.69 -3.71 0.28
C THR A 100 15.58 -3.87 1.31
N ALA A 101 14.56 -3.01 1.28
CA ALA A 101 13.41 -3.10 2.15
C ALA A 101 12.70 -4.47 2.04
N ASN A 102 12.50 -4.96 0.82
CA ASN A 102 11.89 -6.26 0.58
C ASN A 102 12.74 -7.43 1.10
N LEU A 103 14.06 -7.37 0.92
CA LEU A 103 14.98 -8.39 1.45
C LEU A 103 14.95 -8.45 2.98
N PHE A 104 14.95 -7.31 3.67
CA PHE A 104 14.82 -7.27 5.13
C PHE A 104 13.47 -7.83 5.61
N LYS A 105 12.37 -7.57 4.90
CA LYS A 105 11.07 -8.18 5.20
C LYS A 105 11.09 -9.69 5.05
N MET A 106 11.70 -10.19 3.97
CA MET A 106 11.87 -11.63 3.74
C MET A 106 12.71 -12.27 4.85
N GLN A 107 13.87 -11.68 5.17
CA GLN A 107 14.75 -12.14 6.24
C GLN A 107 14.01 -12.24 7.57
N ARG A 108 13.24 -11.20 7.93
CA ARG A 108 12.46 -11.19 9.18
C ARG A 108 11.41 -12.30 9.20
N ARG A 109 10.68 -12.52 8.10
CA ARG A 109 9.70 -13.62 8.00
C ARG A 109 10.34 -14.99 8.16
N ILE A 110 11.48 -15.22 7.52
CA ILE A 110 12.24 -16.47 7.64
C ILE A 110 12.71 -16.65 9.09
N LEU A 111 13.25 -15.61 9.70
CA LEU A 111 13.71 -15.66 11.08
C LEU A 111 12.57 -15.96 12.06
N CYS A 112 11.42 -15.32 11.91
CA CYS A 112 10.24 -15.60 12.73
C CYS A 112 9.77 -17.05 12.55
N ALA A 113 9.75 -17.55 11.32
CA ALA A 113 9.36 -18.94 11.06
C ALA A 113 10.36 -19.94 11.68
N LEU A 114 11.66 -19.69 11.60
CA LEU A 114 12.68 -20.52 12.24
C LEU A 114 12.57 -20.50 13.76
N LEU A 115 12.36 -19.33 14.37
CA LEU A 115 12.17 -19.22 15.82
C LEU A 115 10.91 -19.93 16.29
N SER A 116 9.82 -19.87 15.53
CA SER A 116 8.58 -20.59 15.86
C SER A 116 8.75 -22.12 15.80
N LEU A 117 9.65 -22.60 14.95
CA LEU A 117 9.97 -24.03 14.87
C LEU A 117 10.86 -24.52 16.02
N LEU A 118 11.77 -23.65 16.53
CA LEU A 118 12.74 -24.02 17.54
C LEU A 118 12.17 -24.11 18.96
N GLU A 119 11.17 -23.31 19.32
CA GLU A 119 10.77 -23.18 20.74
C GLU A 119 9.27 -23.13 21.01
N GLY A 120 8.40 -23.46 20.10
CA GLY A 120 6.96 -23.34 20.36
C GLY A 120 6.58 -21.93 20.90
N PHE A 121 7.22 -20.88 20.42
CA PHE A 121 6.94 -19.49 20.80
C PHE A 121 5.46 -19.19 20.58
N PRO A 122 4.75 -18.61 21.56
CA PRO A 122 3.35 -18.30 21.40
C PRO A 122 3.15 -17.36 20.21
N GLU A 123 2.17 -17.66 19.36
CA GLU A 123 1.82 -16.92 18.14
C GLU A 123 1.60 -15.41 18.36
N GLU A 124 1.31 -14.99 19.59
CA GLU A 124 1.18 -13.58 19.97
C GLU A 124 2.43 -12.72 19.73
N ILE A 125 3.63 -13.28 19.87
CA ILE A 125 4.89 -12.55 19.65
C ILE A 125 5.20 -12.47 18.16
N SER A 126 4.89 -13.53 17.41
CA SER A 126 5.02 -13.55 15.95
C SER A 126 4.12 -12.49 15.29
N GLY A 127 2.87 -12.34 15.73
CA GLY A 127 1.95 -11.31 15.25
C GLY A 127 2.40 -9.88 15.57
N LYS A 128 2.95 -9.64 16.76
CA LYS A 128 3.46 -8.32 17.15
C LYS A 128 4.77 -7.95 16.45
N LEU A 129 5.65 -8.92 16.18
CA LEU A 129 6.90 -8.67 15.45
C LEU A 129 6.64 -8.35 13.96
N VAL A 130 5.56 -8.87 13.39
CA VAL A 130 5.12 -8.55 12.03
C VAL A 130 4.42 -7.18 11.97
N MET A 131 3.85 -6.69 13.09
CA MET A 131 3.11 -5.41 13.14
C MET A 131 3.95 -4.19 13.55
N VAL A 132 5.21 -4.37 13.97
CA VAL A 132 6.12 -3.27 14.40
C VAL A 132 7.03 -2.80 13.26
N THR A 133 6.62 -3.02 12.02
CA THR A 133 7.31 -2.44 10.86
C THR A 133 6.39 -1.53 10.09
#